data_c7d188a15f89e0a657203883aa258023
#
_entry.id   c7d188a15f89e0a657203883aa258023
#
_cell.length_a   1.000
_cell.length_b   1.000
_cell.length_c   1.000
_cell.angle_alpha   90.00
_cell.angle_beta   90.00
_cell.angle_gamma   90.00
#
_symmetry.space_group_name_H-M   'P 1'
#
loop_
_entity.id
_entity.type
_entity.pdbx_description
1 polymer ?
#
loop_
_entity_poly.entity_id
_entity_poly.type
_entity_poly.pdbx_seq_one_letter_code
_entity_poly.pdbx_strand_id
1 'polypeptide(L)'
;MEKLNYDVIKKVGYDGYLLKEAPEKVMQFGEGNFLRAFVDYWFDLANEKADWNGKCCLVQPIAQGLSDMINEQEGLYTLYLRGSENGQKVDDKRVISSVSRCLNPYEKAGYEAMMELAASDELEIIVSNTTEAGIQYDPSCKKDDCPPSSFPAKLTQVLYHRYQAGKKGIIMLACELIDNNGKELLKCVNQYIEQWGLEDGFKKYVNEDCTFCGSLVDRIVPGRIRDEKEVAELEQKHGYTDPLLDVGEVFGVWVIEGDEELNDVLPFKKAGLSDKVFVVPDMSPYKKRKVRILNGAHTGFVLGAYLAGENIVRDCMHDDVIKGFMNKMLYEEVIPTLPLDKDDLLKFAAAVSDRFNNPFVNHELMSISLNSTSKWKARNMPSFLEYIKEQGKLPVCLTMSLAAYIAFYSNDIQELTDAGLICRRPAGNEYTVSDDRWVLEFYYEHRDVSAAELVHEVLTNKKMWDQDLTGIEGLEKAVTEDLEKIRREGAKAAYAGCL
;
A
#
# COMPACT_ATOMS: atom_id res chain seq x y z
N MET A 1 -26.06 10.99 21.37
CA MET A 1 -26.41 11.28 19.97
C MET A 1 -26.92 10.01 19.32
N GLU A 2 -27.74 10.13 18.26
CA GLU A 2 -28.19 8.98 17.48
C GLU A 2 -27.03 8.45 16.62
N LYS A 3 -27.02 7.15 16.31
CA LYS A 3 -26.06 6.51 15.43
C LYS A 3 -26.37 6.88 13.96
N LEU A 4 -25.35 7.09 13.15
CA LEU A 4 -25.47 7.40 11.72
C LEU A 4 -26.36 6.36 10.99
N ASN A 5 -27.35 6.84 10.27
CA ASN A 5 -28.21 6.12 9.32
C ASN A 5 -28.87 7.14 8.39
N TYR A 6 -29.69 6.72 7.42
CA TYR A 6 -30.30 7.64 6.44
C TYR A 6 -31.28 8.64 7.06
N ASP A 7 -31.97 8.28 8.14
CA ASP A 7 -32.88 9.21 8.81
C ASP A 7 -32.12 10.26 9.62
N VAL A 8 -31.05 9.85 10.30
CA VAL A 8 -30.20 10.74 11.10
C VAL A 8 -29.43 11.71 10.21
N ILE A 9 -28.83 11.22 9.11
CA ILE A 9 -28.07 12.09 8.21
C ILE A 9 -28.95 13.17 7.55
N LYS A 10 -30.22 12.85 7.29
CA LYS A 10 -31.22 13.81 6.81
C LYS A 10 -31.58 14.83 7.89
N LYS A 11 -31.78 14.41 9.15
CA LYS A 11 -32.09 15.30 10.27
C LYS A 11 -30.99 16.33 10.52
N VAL A 12 -29.72 15.95 10.39
CA VAL A 12 -28.59 16.88 10.60
C VAL A 12 -28.31 17.77 9.39
N GLY A 13 -29.05 17.61 8.29
CA GLY A 13 -28.96 18.50 7.12
C GLY A 13 -27.67 18.31 6.33
N TYR A 14 -27.17 17.07 6.19
CA TYR A 14 -26.02 16.79 5.31
C TYR A 14 -26.38 17.11 3.86
N ASP A 15 -25.56 17.93 3.21
CA ASP A 15 -25.76 18.45 1.85
C ASP A 15 -24.89 17.74 0.79
N GLY A 16 -24.08 16.74 1.18
CA GLY A 16 -23.28 15.96 0.27
C GLY A 16 -24.07 14.87 -0.46
N TYR A 17 -23.40 14.21 -1.41
CA TYR A 17 -24.01 13.13 -2.19
C TYR A 17 -24.40 11.94 -1.31
N LEU A 18 -25.57 11.38 -1.55
CA LEU A 18 -26.07 10.13 -0.96
C LEU A 18 -26.90 9.34 -1.97
N LEU A 19 -26.65 8.04 -2.05
CA LEU A 19 -27.43 7.09 -2.84
C LEU A 19 -28.02 6.03 -1.90
N LYS A 20 -29.32 6.07 -1.63
CA LYS A 20 -29.97 5.14 -0.69
C LYS A 20 -30.17 3.76 -1.32
N GLU A 21 -30.70 3.72 -2.52
CA GLU A 21 -31.10 2.50 -3.20
C GLU A 21 -30.49 2.41 -4.59
N ALA A 22 -29.85 1.30 -4.90
CA ALA A 22 -29.37 0.94 -6.23
C ALA A 22 -29.10 -0.59 -6.27
N PRO A 23 -28.97 -1.19 -7.47
CA PRO A 23 -28.61 -2.59 -7.62
C PRO A 23 -27.23 -2.90 -6.98
N GLU A 24 -27.10 -4.09 -6.40
CA GLU A 24 -25.82 -4.57 -5.90
C GLU A 24 -24.97 -5.12 -7.09
N LYS A 25 -24.10 -4.26 -7.62
CA LYS A 25 -23.23 -4.57 -8.76
C LYS A 25 -21.88 -5.12 -8.37
N VAL A 26 -21.50 -4.92 -7.11
CA VAL A 26 -20.21 -5.36 -6.56
C VAL A 26 -20.44 -6.26 -5.36
N MET A 27 -19.78 -7.43 -5.35
CA MET A 27 -19.59 -8.25 -4.16
C MET A 27 -18.15 -8.04 -3.66
N GLN A 28 -17.98 -7.61 -2.42
CA GLN A 28 -16.68 -7.25 -1.87
C GLN A 28 -16.30 -8.12 -0.69
N PHE A 29 -15.28 -8.95 -0.85
CA PHE A 29 -14.70 -9.74 0.25
C PHE A 29 -13.71 -8.88 1.06
N GLY A 30 -14.17 -8.43 2.19
CA GLY A 30 -13.49 -7.54 3.11
C GLY A 30 -14.31 -6.29 3.42
N GLU A 31 -14.44 -5.98 4.70
CA GLU A 31 -15.21 -4.86 5.24
C GLU A 31 -14.34 -3.91 6.09
N GLY A 32 -13.01 -4.15 6.06
CA GLY A 32 -12.04 -3.39 6.84
C GLY A 32 -11.84 -1.96 6.36
N ASN A 33 -11.10 -1.20 7.16
CA ASN A 33 -10.84 0.22 6.92
C ASN A 33 -10.29 0.49 5.51
N PHE A 34 -9.37 -0.36 5.03
CA PHE A 34 -8.73 -0.11 3.73
C PHE A 34 -9.74 -0.08 2.57
N LEU A 35 -10.56 -1.12 2.41
CA LEU A 35 -11.54 -1.16 1.31
C LEU A 35 -12.59 -0.06 1.44
N ARG A 36 -13.04 0.25 2.66
CA ARG A 36 -13.99 1.33 2.94
C ARG A 36 -13.44 2.71 2.58
N ALA A 37 -12.18 2.98 2.88
CA ALA A 37 -11.53 4.25 2.52
C ALA A 37 -10.95 4.26 1.09
N PHE A 38 -11.04 3.17 0.34
CA PHE A 38 -10.45 3.05 -0.98
C PHE A 38 -11.47 2.63 -2.04
N VAL A 39 -11.87 1.37 -2.09
CA VAL A 39 -12.76 0.84 -3.13
C VAL A 39 -14.16 1.45 -3.03
N ASP A 40 -14.76 1.42 -1.85
CA ASP A 40 -16.11 1.95 -1.63
C ASP A 40 -16.17 3.46 -1.91
N TYR A 41 -15.11 4.20 -1.57
CA TYR A 41 -14.96 5.62 -1.90
C TYR A 41 -14.95 5.87 -3.42
N TRP A 42 -14.21 5.05 -4.20
CA TRP A 42 -14.16 5.23 -5.65
C TRP A 42 -15.50 4.93 -6.31
N PHE A 43 -16.22 3.90 -5.86
CA PHE A 43 -17.57 3.61 -6.34
C PHE A 43 -18.58 4.68 -5.91
N ASP A 44 -18.43 5.26 -4.72
CA ASP A 44 -19.28 6.38 -4.27
C ASP A 44 -19.08 7.62 -5.15
N LEU A 45 -17.85 7.95 -5.52
CA LEU A 45 -17.55 9.00 -6.48
C LEU A 45 -18.09 8.69 -7.88
N ALA A 46 -18.03 7.44 -8.32
CA ALA A 46 -18.56 7.02 -9.62
C ALA A 46 -20.09 7.15 -9.67
N ASN A 47 -20.79 6.87 -8.57
CA ASN A 47 -22.23 7.14 -8.46
C ASN A 47 -22.53 8.63 -8.63
N GLU A 48 -21.79 9.49 -7.92
CA GLU A 48 -22.01 10.93 -7.98
C GLU A 48 -21.67 11.55 -9.34
N LYS A 49 -20.55 11.11 -9.95
CA LYS A 49 -19.98 11.77 -11.14
C LYS A 49 -20.39 11.16 -12.46
N ALA A 50 -20.82 9.91 -12.48
CA ALA A 50 -21.15 9.18 -13.71
C ALA A 50 -22.53 8.51 -13.69
N ASP A 51 -23.36 8.75 -12.67
CA ASP A 51 -24.66 8.09 -12.49
C ASP A 51 -24.56 6.56 -12.64
N TRP A 52 -23.49 5.96 -12.08
CA TRP A 52 -23.26 4.51 -12.21
C TRP A 52 -24.41 3.68 -11.64
N ASN A 53 -25.12 4.22 -10.66
CA ASN A 53 -26.28 3.59 -10.02
C ASN A 53 -26.02 2.16 -9.55
N GLY A 54 -25.00 1.99 -8.70
CA GLY A 54 -24.59 0.68 -8.17
C GLY A 54 -24.18 0.72 -6.71
N LYS A 55 -24.33 -0.41 -6.04
CA LYS A 55 -23.93 -0.63 -4.65
C LYS A 55 -22.92 -1.75 -4.51
N CYS A 56 -22.12 -1.66 -3.46
CA CYS A 56 -21.22 -2.71 -2.99
C CYS A 56 -21.89 -3.48 -1.85
N CYS A 57 -22.12 -4.78 -2.04
CA CYS A 57 -22.49 -5.70 -0.97
C CYS A 57 -21.20 -6.28 -0.38
N LEU A 58 -20.91 -5.97 0.88
CA LEU A 58 -19.72 -6.47 1.56
C LEU A 58 -19.94 -7.90 2.06
N VAL A 59 -18.89 -8.70 2.05
CA VAL A 59 -18.88 -10.06 2.60
C VAL A 59 -17.75 -10.17 3.59
N GLN A 60 -18.07 -10.43 4.83
CA GLN A 60 -17.12 -10.63 5.91
C GLN A 60 -16.30 -11.90 5.67
N PRO A 61 -14.95 -11.83 5.52
CA PRO A 61 -14.15 -12.98 5.12
C PRO A 61 -13.89 -13.99 6.23
N ILE A 62 -14.01 -13.59 7.49
CA ILE A 62 -13.80 -14.42 8.69
C ILE A 62 -15.01 -14.31 9.65
N ALA A 63 -15.08 -15.20 10.65
CA ALA A 63 -16.23 -15.28 11.55
C ALA A 63 -16.47 -14.02 12.40
N GLN A 64 -15.41 -13.29 12.74
CA GLN A 64 -15.50 -12.01 13.45
C GLN A 64 -15.28 -10.86 12.46
N GLY A 65 -16.13 -9.83 12.53
CA GLY A 65 -16.02 -8.68 11.64
C GLY A 65 -17.02 -7.58 11.99
N LEU A 66 -17.32 -6.74 11.02
CA LEU A 66 -18.08 -5.52 11.20
C LEU A 66 -19.52 -5.60 10.64
N SER A 67 -20.00 -6.78 10.23
CA SER A 67 -21.28 -6.92 9.52
C SER A 67 -22.45 -6.29 10.29
N ASP A 68 -22.57 -6.56 11.59
CA ASP A 68 -23.67 -6.01 12.39
C ASP A 68 -23.61 -4.48 12.45
N MET A 69 -22.42 -3.94 12.69
CA MET A 69 -22.21 -2.49 12.79
C MET A 69 -22.50 -1.77 11.46
N ILE A 70 -22.07 -2.35 10.35
CA ILE A 70 -22.34 -1.82 9.00
C ILE A 70 -23.83 -1.84 8.71
N ASN A 71 -24.52 -2.94 9.03
CA ASN A 71 -25.96 -3.09 8.79
C ASN A 71 -26.79 -2.19 9.71
N GLU A 72 -26.38 -1.98 10.96
CA GLU A 72 -27.04 -1.01 11.87
C GLU A 72 -26.98 0.44 11.34
N GLN A 73 -25.94 0.78 10.59
CA GLN A 73 -25.78 2.09 9.94
C GLN A 73 -26.30 2.13 8.50
N GLU A 74 -27.05 1.10 8.06
CA GLU A 74 -27.58 0.99 6.70
C GLU A 74 -26.50 1.15 5.60
N GLY A 75 -25.27 0.70 5.89
CA GLY A 75 -24.10 0.82 5.01
C GLY A 75 -23.40 2.19 5.01
N LEU A 76 -23.94 3.18 5.73
CA LEU A 76 -23.35 4.51 5.82
C LEU A 76 -22.17 4.57 6.78
N TYR A 77 -21.15 5.36 6.44
CA TYR A 77 -20.07 5.75 7.35
C TYR A 77 -19.41 7.04 6.90
N THR A 78 -18.79 7.73 7.84
CA THR A 78 -18.04 8.95 7.57
C THR A 78 -16.60 8.61 7.22
N LEU A 79 -16.13 9.09 6.08
CA LEU A 79 -14.74 9.03 5.67
C LEU A 79 -14.13 10.43 5.72
N TYR A 80 -12.98 10.54 6.37
CA TYR A 80 -12.10 11.70 6.27
C TYR A 80 -10.93 11.38 5.35
N LEU A 81 -10.72 12.21 4.33
CA LEU A 81 -9.50 12.21 3.55
C LEU A 81 -8.60 13.33 4.03
N ARG A 82 -7.45 12.96 4.61
CA ARG A 82 -6.54 13.87 5.31
C ARG A 82 -5.15 13.84 4.71
N GLY A 83 -4.53 15.00 4.59
CA GLY A 83 -3.15 15.07 4.10
C GLY A 83 -2.71 16.42 3.64
N SER A 84 -1.77 16.41 2.71
CA SER A 84 -1.33 17.56 1.94
C SER A 84 -1.54 17.28 0.46
N GLU A 85 -2.05 18.24 -0.28
CA GLU A 85 -2.18 18.20 -1.74
C GLU A 85 -1.78 19.57 -2.30
N ASN A 86 -0.82 19.59 -3.22
CA ASN A 86 -0.22 20.82 -3.76
C ASN A 86 0.29 21.78 -2.66
N GLY A 87 0.87 21.21 -1.59
CA GLY A 87 1.38 21.95 -0.44
C GLY A 87 0.32 22.50 0.51
N GLN A 88 -0.95 22.23 0.28
CA GLN A 88 -2.05 22.70 1.13
C GLN A 88 -2.61 21.56 1.99
N LYS A 89 -2.96 21.88 3.24
CA LYS A 89 -3.62 20.95 4.14
C LYS A 89 -5.02 20.63 3.64
N VAL A 90 -5.33 19.33 3.54
CA VAL A 90 -6.66 18.80 3.18
C VAL A 90 -7.22 18.04 4.38
N ASP A 91 -8.49 18.28 4.71
CA ASP A 91 -9.27 17.59 5.74
C ASP A 91 -10.72 17.48 5.26
N ASP A 92 -10.94 16.65 4.25
CA ASP A 92 -12.21 16.51 3.56
C ASP A 92 -13.06 15.42 4.20
N LYS A 93 -14.32 15.79 4.53
CA LYS A 93 -15.33 14.86 5.06
C LYS A 93 -16.31 14.45 3.96
N ARG A 94 -16.53 13.14 3.87
CA ARG A 94 -17.58 12.56 3.03
C ARG A 94 -18.32 11.46 3.78
N VAL A 95 -19.64 11.41 3.65
CA VAL A 95 -20.42 10.24 4.06
C VAL A 95 -20.51 9.31 2.86
N ILE A 96 -19.99 8.10 3.02
CA ILE A 96 -20.01 7.07 1.99
C ILE A 96 -21.35 6.37 2.00
N SER A 97 -21.94 6.26 0.82
CA SER A 97 -23.26 5.64 0.58
C SER A 97 -23.24 4.55 -0.50
N SER A 98 -22.07 4.19 -1.01
CA SER A 98 -21.91 3.12 -2.00
C SER A 98 -22.13 1.72 -1.44
N VAL A 99 -22.09 1.52 -0.14
CA VAL A 99 -22.32 0.23 0.51
C VAL A 99 -23.81 0.00 0.73
N SER A 100 -24.31 -1.20 0.38
CA SER A 100 -25.72 -1.59 0.63
C SER A 100 -25.88 -2.25 2.00
N ARG A 101 -25.11 -3.30 2.23
CA ARG A 101 -25.12 -4.14 3.43
C ARG A 101 -23.81 -4.92 3.55
N CYS A 102 -23.64 -5.59 4.69
CA CYS A 102 -22.54 -6.54 4.89
C CYS A 102 -23.11 -7.92 5.28
N LEU A 103 -22.69 -8.96 4.56
CA LEU A 103 -23.10 -10.33 4.81
C LEU A 103 -22.06 -11.04 5.68
N ASN A 104 -22.55 -11.77 6.70
CA ASN A 104 -21.73 -12.69 7.47
C ASN A 104 -21.99 -14.13 6.96
N PRO A 105 -21.12 -14.71 6.10
CA PRO A 105 -21.35 -16.03 5.54
C PRO A 105 -21.22 -17.17 6.58
N TYR A 106 -20.74 -16.89 7.78
CA TYR A 106 -20.70 -17.85 8.89
C TYR A 106 -22.06 -18.00 9.59
N GLU A 107 -23.02 -17.18 9.22
CA GLU A 107 -24.42 -17.32 9.55
C GLU A 107 -25.20 -17.85 8.35
N LYS A 108 -26.14 -18.77 8.59
CA LYS A 108 -26.90 -19.41 7.50
C LYS A 108 -27.56 -18.40 6.57
N ALA A 109 -28.23 -17.38 7.10
CA ALA A 109 -28.88 -16.35 6.30
C ALA A 109 -27.89 -15.53 5.48
N GLY A 110 -26.71 -15.22 6.03
CA GLY A 110 -25.65 -14.49 5.33
C GLY A 110 -25.03 -15.31 4.19
N TYR A 111 -24.82 -16.61 4.42
CA TYR A 111 -24.34 -17.52 3.37
C TYR A 111 -25.35 -17.67 2.23
N GLU A 112 -26.63 -17.89 2.57
CA GLU A 112 -27.70 -18.00 1.56
C GLU A 112 -27.81 -16.70 0.75
N ALA A 113 -27.77 -15.53 1.39
CA ALA A 113 -27.81 -14.22 0.72
C ALA A 113 -26.58 -13.98 -0.19
N MET A 114 -25.39 -14.45 0.20
CA MET A 114 -24.19 -14.39 -0.64
C MET A 114 -24.37 -15.23 -1.91
N MET A 115 -24.93 -16.44 -1.80
CA MET A 115 -25.19 -17.30 -2.96
C MET A 115 -26.33 -16.74 -3.85
N GLU A 116 -27.37 -16.16 -3.27
CA GLU A 116 -28.41 -15.47 -4.02
C GLU A 116 -27.84 -14.31 -4.84
N LEU A 117 -26.98 -13.48 -4.24
CA LEU A 117 -26.31 -12.40 -4.95
C LEU A 117 -25.39 -12.91 -6.05
N ALA A 118 -24.69 -14.04 -5.84
CA ALA A 118 -23.87 -14.69 -6.87
C ALA A 118 -24.68 -15.05 -8.13
N ALA A 119 -25.95 -15.39 -7.99
CA ALA A 119 -26.87 -15.72 -9.09
C ALA A 119 -27.60 -14.50 -9.67
N SER A 120 -27.32 -13.27 -9.18
CA SER A 120 -27.94 -12.06 -9.71
C SER A 120 -27.39 -11.66 -11.07
N ASP A 121 -28.27 -11.12 -11.92
CA ASP A 121 -27.90 -10.54 -13.22
C ASP A 121 -27.22 -9.17 -13.05
N GLU A 122 -27.50 -8.48 -11.93
CA GLU A 122 -26.94 -7.16 -11.62
C GLU A 122 -25.48 -7.22 -11.14
N LEU A 123 -25.03 -8.38 -10.64
CA LEU A 123 -23.68 -8.54 -10.15
C LEU A 123 -22.68 -8.61 -11.30
N GLU A 124 -21.77 -7.64 -11.36
CA GLU A 124 -20.80 -7.46 -12.45
C GLU A 124 -19.34 -7.63 -11.97
N ILE A 125 -19.05 -7.32 -10.70
CA ILE A 125 -17.70 -7.21 -10.19
C ILE A 125 -17.59 -7.90 -8.82
N ILE A 126 -16.49 -8.61 -8.60
CA ILE A 126 -16.07 -9.07 -7.27
C ILE A 126 -14.76 -8.40 -6.91
N VAL A 127 -14.67 -7.82 -5.72
CA VAL A 127 -13.46 -7.19 -5.17
C VAL A 127 -12.99 -7.96 -3.95
N SER A 128 -11.68 -8.05 -3.72
CA SER A 128 -11.14 -8.65 -2.51
C SER A 128 -9.95 -7.86 -1.93
N ASN A 129 -9.88 -7.83 -0.61
CA ASN A 129 -8.68 -7.54 0.15
C ASN A 129 -8.77 -8.27 1.49
N THR A 130 -8.28 -9.50 1.49
CA THR A 130 -8.37 -10.45 2.61
C THR A 130 -7.02 -10.62 3.33
N THR A 131 -6.17 -9.60 3.27
CA THR A 131 -4.77 -9.53 3.71
C THR A 131 -3.82 -10.35 2.83
N GLU A 132 -2.49 -10.20 3.04
CA GLU A 132 -1.46 -10.94 2.30
C GLU A 132 -1.58 -12.47 2.48
N ALA A 133 -2.15 -12.91 3.60
CA ALA A 133 -2.39 -14.33 3.90
C ALA A 133 -3.72 -14.87 3.33
N GLY A 134 -4.58 -14.02 2.78
CA GLY A 134 -5.93 -14.42 2.37
C GLY A 134 -5.97 -15.19 1.05
N ILE A 135 -5.08 -14.91 0.10
CA ILE A 135 -4.97 -15.64 -1.16
C ILE A 135 -4.07 -16.86 -0.96
N GLN A 136 -4.61 -17.89 -0.32
CA GLN A 136 -3.92 -19.15 -0.09
C GLN A 136 -4.86 -20.34 -0.33
N TYR A 137 -4.30 -21.39 -0.93
CA TYR A 137 -4.99 -22.66 -1.08
C TYR A 137 -4.90 -23.46 0.23
N ASP A 138 -6.07 -23.84 0.76
CA ASP A 138 -6.18 -24.72 1.93
C ASP A 138 -6.85 -26.03 1.53
N PRO A 139 -6.10 -27.15 1.47
CA PRO A 139 -6.65 -28.44 1.03
C PRO A 139 -7.71 -29.02 2.01
N SER A 140 -7.86 -28.47 3.18
CA SER A 140 -8.89 -28.90 4.15
C SER A 140 -10.30 -28.43 3.76
N CYS A 141 -10.43 -27.38 2.93
CA CYS A 141 -11.70 -26.85 2.47
C CYS A 141 -12.43 -27.82 1.53
N LYS A 142 -13.69 -28.12 1.85
CA LYS A 142 -14.54 -29.00 1.06
C LYS A 142 -15.57 -28.22 0.26
N LYS A 143 -16.05 -28.83 -0.83
CA LYS A 143 -17.08 -28.23 -1.69
C LYS A 143 -18.35 -27.88 -0.94
N ASP A 144 -18.74 -28.70 0.04
CA ASP A 144 -20.00 -28.56 0.77
C ASP A 144 -19.86 -27.83 2.12
N ASP A 145 -18.69 -27.25 2.40
CA ASP A 145 -18.50 -26.41 3.58
C ASP A 145 -19.37 -25.13 3.46
N CYS A 146 -20.01 -24.71 4.54
CA CYS A 146 -20.91 -23.56 4.56
C CYS A 146 -20.58 -22.58 5.71
N PRO A 147 -19.63 -21.64 5.51
CA PRO A 147 -18.71 -21.48 4.36
C PRO A 147 -17.42 -22.28 4.57
N PRO A 148 -16.60 -22.51 3.52
CA PRO A 148 -15.23 -22.97 3.69
C PRO A 148 -14.38 -21.90 4.39
N SER A 149 -13.29 -22.29 5.05
CA SER A 149 -12.43 -21.38 5.83
C SER A 149 -11.70 -20.37 4.95
N SER A 150 -11.13 -20.79 3.83
CA SER A 150 -10.32 -19.91 2.98
C SER A 150 -11.17 -19.02 2.06
N PHE A 151 -10.67 -17.81 1.78
CA PHE A 151 -11.32 -16.90 0.83
C PHE A 151 -11.38 -17.46 -0.59
N PRO A 152 -10.30 -18.03 -1.19
CA PRO A 152 -10.39 -18.58 -2.54
C PRO A 152 -11.37 -19.76 -2.66
N ALA A 153 -11.56 -20.53 -1.60
CA ALA A 153 -12.59 -21.58 -1.57
C ALA A 153 -14.01 -21.00 -1.58
N LYS A 154 -14.28 -19.97 -0.76
CA LYS A 154 -15.55 -19.22 -0.80
C LYS A 154 -15.83 -18.66 -2.19
N LEU A 155 -14.82 -18.02 -2.80
CA LEU A 155 -14.92 -17.48 -4.15
C LEU A 155 -15.23 -18.58 -5.17
N THR A 156 -14.59 -19.74 -5.05
CA THR A 156 -14.85 -20.90 -5.94
C THR A 156 -16.31 -21.36 -5.84
N GLN A 157 -16.87 -21.42 -4.62
CA GLN A 157 -18.30 -21.73 -4.43
C GLN A 157 -19.21 -20.66 -5.06
N VAL A 158 -18.91 -19.38 -4.88
CA VAL A 158 -19.66 -18.26 -5.48
C VAL A 158 -19.64 -18.35 -7.00
N LEU A 159 -18.47 -18.56 -7.61
CA LEU A 159 -18.34 -18.70 -9.06
C LEU A 159 -19.05 -19.96 -9.59
N TYR A 160 -18.97 -21.09 -8.85
CA TYR A 160 -19.64 -22.33 -9.24
C TYR A 160 -21.16 -22.19 -9.17
N HIS A 161 -21.68 -21.55 -8.14
CA HIS A 161 -23.12 -21.27 -8.02
C HIS A 161 -23.61 -20.34 -9.15
N ARG A 162 -22.82 -19.31 -9.49
CA ARG A 162 -23.10 -18.40 -10.60
C ARG A 162 -23.12 -19.13 -11.95
N TYR A 163 -22.15 -20.00 -12.19
CA TYR A 163 -22.09 -20.86 -13.39
C TYR A 163 -23.32 -21.77 -13.48
N GLN A 164 -23.69 -22.47 -12.40
CA GLN A 164 -24.86 -23.33 -12.37
C GLN A 164 -26.18 -22.57 -12.60
N ALA A 165 -26.24 -21.32 -12.21
CA ALA A 165 -27.37 -20.43 -12.49
C ALA A 165 -27.37 -19.88 -13.93
N GLY A 166 -26.42 -20.28 -14.78
CA GLY A 166 -26.31 -19.84 -16.17
C GLY A 166 -25.97 -18.39 -16.37
N LYS A 167 -25.30 -17.76 -15.38
CA LYS A 167 -24.93 -16.34 -15.43
C LYS A 167 -23.63 -16.13 -16.18
N LYS A 168 -23.46 -14.92 -16.76
CA LYS A 168 -22.25 -14.52 -17.47
C LYS A 168 -21.03 -14.54 -16.54
N GLY A 169 -19.85 -14.64 -17.13
CA GLY A 169 -18.59 -14.40 -16.45
C GLY A 169 -18.55 -13.06 -15.71
N ILE A 170 -17.63 -12.92 -14.77
CA ILE A 170 -17.56 -11.79 -13.86
C ILE A 170 -16.13 -11.29 -13.74
N ILE A 171 -15.95 -10.01 -13.40
CA ILE A 171 -14.64 -9.40 -13.19
C ILE A 171 -14.25 -9.52 -11.70
N MET A 172 -13.08 -10.10 -11.42
CA MET A 172 -12.44 -10.12 -10.11
C MET A 172 -11.32 -9.10 -10.06
N LEU A 173 -11.36 -8.22 -9.05
CA LEU A 173 -10.34 -7.22 -8.75
C LEU A 173 -9.67 -7.56 -7.42
N ALA A 174 -8.52 -8.22 -7.48
CA ALA A 174 -7.73 -8.55 -6.29
C ALA A 174 -6.93 -7.33 -5.83
N CYS A 175 -7.11 -6.92 -4.56
CA CYS A 175 -6.43 -5.77 -3.95
C CYS A 175 -5.45 -6.17 -2.84
N GLU A 176 -5.18 -7.44 -2.63
CA GLU A 176 -4.21 -7.94 -1.66
C GLU A 176 -2.79 -7.50 -2.02
N LEU A 177 -1.97 -7.17 -1.00
CA LEU A 177 -0.61 -6.68 -1.18
C LEU A 177 0.39 -7.82 -1.42
N ILE A 178 0.11 -8.65 -2.42
CA ILE A 178 0.99 -9.73 -2.90
C ILE A 178 1.30 -9.55 -4.39
N ASP A 179 2.41 -10.12 -4.82
CA ASP A 179 2.78 -10.09 -6.23
C ASP A 179 1.82 -10.93 -7.07
N ASN A 180 1.40 -10.39 -8.22
CA ASN A 180 0.49 -11.05 -9.15
C ASN A 180 -0.83 -11.53 -8.49
N ASN A 181 -1.38 -10.73 -7.60
CA ASN A 181 -2.55 -11.06 -6.77
C ASN A 181 -3.71 -11.69 -7.57
N GLY A 182 -4.08 -11.14 -8.73
CA GLY A 182 -5.13 -11.73 -9.59
C GLY A 182 -4.77 -13.10 -10.12
N LYS A 183 -3.51 -13.32 -10.55
CA LYS A 183 -3.03 -14.63 -11.06
C LYS A 183 -2.95 -15.68 -9.95
N GLU A 184 -2.48 -15.29 -8.76
CA GLU A 184 -2.44 -16.20 -7.60
C GLU A 184 -3.85 -16.56 -7.12
N LEU A 185 -4.81 -15.62 -7.18
CA LEU A 185 -6.21 -15.92 -6.87
C LEU A 185 -6.80 -16.92 -7.87
N LEU A 186 -6.61 -16.73 -9.18
CA LEU A 186 -7.04 -17.66 -10.23
C LEU A 186 -6.42 -19.05 -10.04
N LYS A 187 -5.15 -19.11 -9.69
CA LYS A 187 -4.45 -20.36 -9.41
C LYS A 187 -5.09 -21.12 -8.24
N CYS A 188 -5.40 -20.44 -7.14
CA CYS A 188 -6.10 -21.06 -6.01
C CYS A 188 -7.49 -21.59 -6.41
N VAL A 189 -8.26 -20.82 -7.19
CA VAL A 189 -9.58 -21.25 -7.69
C VAL A 189 -9.44 -22.52 -8.55
N ASN A 190 -8.46 -22.57 -9.46
CA ASN A 190 -8.21 -23.76 -10.29
C ASN A 190 -7.81 -24.99 -9.46
N GLN A 191 -7.06 -24.80 -8.35
CA GLN A 191 -6.73 -25.90 -7.43
C GLN A 191 -8.00 -26.48 -6.77
N TYR A 192 -8.98 -25.63 -6.39
CA TYR A 192 -10.25 -26.10 -5.85
C TYR A 192 -11.13 -26.77 -6.93
N ILE A 193 -11.12 -26.28 -8.18
CA ILE A 193 -11.82 -26.95 -9.29
C ILE A 193 -11.33 -28.39 -9.41
N GLU A 194 -10.05 -28.63 -9.37
CA GLU A 194 -9.46 -29.97 -9.45
C GLU A 194 -9.72 -30.81 -8.20
N GLN A 195 -9.49 -30.22 -7.00
CA GLN A 195 -9.71 -30.90 -5.72
C GLN A 195 -11.17 -31.36 -5.56
N TRP A 196 -12.12 -30.51 -5.95
CA TRP A 196 -13.56 -30.81 -5.79
C TRP A 196 -14.15 -31.59 -6.97
N GLY A 197 -13.34 -31.89 -7.98
CA GLY A 197 -13.78 -32.67 -9.19
C GLY A 197 -14.89 -31.97 -9.96
N LEU A 198 -14.78 -30.63 -10.10
CA LEU A 198 -15.78 -29.83 -10.81
C LEU A 198 -15.62 -30.04 -12.33
N GLU A 199 -16.73 -29.92 -13.08
CA GLU A 199 -16.79 -30.23 -14.49
C GLU A 199 -15.96 -29.28 -15.38
N ASP A 200 -15.50 -29.77 -16.53
CA ASP A 200 -14.69 -29.01 -17.50
C ASP A 200 -15.39 -27.72 -17.99
N GLY A 201 -16.74 -27.75 -18.07
CA GLY A 201 -17.52 -26.57 -18.41
C GLY A 201 -17.32 -25.42 -17.41
N PHE A 202 -17.26 -25.73 -16.13
CA PHE A 202 -16.96 -24.71 -15.09
C PHE A 202 -15.50 -24.25 -15.15
N LYS A 203 -14.55 -25.17 -15.36
CA LYS A 203 -13.15 -24.83 -15.56
C LYS A 203 -12.99 -23.85 -16.73
N LYS A 204 -13.68 -24.11 -17.85
CA LYS A 204 -13.70 -23.21 -19.00
C LYS A 204 -14.31 -21.86 -18.66
N TYR A 205 -15.46 -21.83 -17.98
CA TYR A 205 -16.11 -20.60 -17.51
C TYR A 205 -15.19 -19.72 -16.67
N VAL A 206 -14.47 -20.33 -15.71
CA VAL A 206 -13.54 -19.58 -14.85
C VAL A 206 -12.35 -19.00 -15.63
N ASN A 207 -11.80 -19.73 -16.59
CA ASN A 207 -10.57 -19.35 -17.28
C ASN A 207 -10.79 -18.55 -18.58
N GLU A 208 -11.99 -18.59 -19.19
CA GLU A 208 -12.29 -17.94 -20.47
C GLU A 208 -13.38 -16.86 -20.35
N ASP A 209 -14.41 -17.07 -19.51
CA ASP A 209 -15.53 -16.13 -19.40
C ASP A 209 -15.36 -15.16 -18.22
N CYS A 210 -14.66 -15.56 -17.15
CA CYS A 210 -14.32 -14.68 -16.02
C CYS A 210 -12.98 -13.98 -16.25
N THR A 211 -12.86 -12.76 -15.71
CA THR A 211 -11.62 -11.98 -15.81
C THR A 211 -11.01 -11.78 -14.43
N PHE A 212 -9.81 -12.31 -14.19
CA PHE A 212 -9.05 -12.13 -12.96
C PHE A 212 -8.00 -11.03 -13.14
N CYS A 213 -8.31 -9.84 -12.66
CA CYS A 213 -7.42 -8.69 -12.75
C CYS A 213 -6.51 -8.62 -11.52
N GLY A 214 -5.20 -8.48 -11.78
CA GLY A 214 -4.30 -7.99 -10.76
C GLY A 214 -4.51 -6.51 -10.54
N SER A 215 -4.22 -6.00 -9.34
CA SER A 215 -4.22 -4.56 -9.12
C SER A 215 -3.14 -4.08 -8.16
N LEU A 216 -2.74 -2.85 -8.36
CA LEU A 216 -1.86 -2.10 -7.47
C LEU A 216 -2.67 -1.02 -6.78
N VAL A 217 -2.81 -1.13 -5.48
CA VAL A 217 -3.48 -0.14 -4.63
C VAL A 217 -2.45 0.72 -3.91
N ASP A 218 -2.69 2.02 -3.85
CA ASP A 218 -1.80 2.97 -3.19
C ASP A 218 -2.59 4.08 -2.50
N ARG A 219 -2.90 3.87 -1.24
CA ARG A 219 -3.44 4.83 -0.26
C ARG A 219 -3.02 4.37 1.14
N ILE A 220 -2.53 5.26 1.96
CA ILE A 220 -2.35 5.00 3.39
C ILE A 220 -3.69 5.21 4.08
N VAL A 221 -4.14 4.18 4.80
CA VAL A 221 -5.39 4.21 5.57
C VAL A 221 -5.05 3.90 7.03
N PRO A 222 -4.88 4.92 7.88
CA PRO A 222 -4.67 4.73 9.31
C PRO A 222 -5.86 4.07 10.01
N GLY A 223 -7.04 4.14 9.40
CA GLY A 223 -8.27 3.61 9.95
C GLY A 223 -8.93 4.57 10.95
N ARG A 224 -9.69 4.02 11.89
CA ARG A 224 -10.42 4.80 12.90
C ARG A 224 -9.46 5.68 13.73
N ILE A 225 -9.88 6.90 13.99
CA ILE A 225 -9.19 7.82 14.90
C ILE A 225 -9.14 7.19 16.30
N ARG A 226 -7.94 7.16 16.89
CA ARG A 226 -7.72 6.54 18.22
C ARG A 226 -7.89 7.53 19.38
N ASP A 227 -7.80 8.83 19.10
CA ASP A 227 -8.01 9.87 20.10
C ASP A 227 -9.51 10.06 20.34
N GLU A 228 -10.00 9.51 21.45
CA GLU A 228 -11.42 9.57 21.85
C GLU A 228 -11.91 11.01 22.04
N LYS A 229 -11.03 11.96 22.35
CA LYS A 229 -11.39 13.37 22.46
C LYS A 229 -11.67 13.96 21.08
N GLU A 230 -10.80 13.69 20.10
CA GLU A 230 -11.02 14.09 18.70
C GLU A 230 -12.30 13.46 18.15
N VAL A 231 -12.53 12.16 18.41
CA VAL A 231 -13.77 11.47 17.99
C VAL A 231 -15.00 12.17 18.57
N ALA A 232 -15.01 12.47 19.87
CA ALA A 232 -16.14 13.16 20.52
C ALA A 232 -16.38 14.57 19.93
N GLU A 233 -15.33 15.33 19.62
CA GLU A 233 -15.43 16.64 18.99
C GLU A 233 -16.03 16.54 17.57
N LEU A 234 -15.61 15.53 16.80
CA LEU A 234 -16.15 15.30 15.46
C LEU A 234 -17.62 14.86 15.51
N GLU A 235 -17.97 13.93 16.38
CA GLU A 235 -19.35 13.48 16.57
C GLU A 235 -20.26 14.65 16.99
N GLN A 236 -19.79 15.51 17.88
CA GLN A 236 -20.53 16.72 18.27
C GLN A 236 -20.72 17.67 17.10
N LYS A 237 -19.71 17.86 16.26
CA LYS A 237 -19.76 18.68 15.04
C LYS A 237 -20.72 18.09 13.99
N HIS A 238 -20.76 16.76 13.88
CA HIS A 238 -21.64 16.06 12.93
C HIS A 238 -23.10 15.99 13.39
N GLY A 239 -23.34 15.96 14.70
CA GLY A 239 -24.65 15.73 15.30
C GLY A 239 -25.09 14.26 15.34
N TYR A 240 -24.15 13.32 15.10
CA TYR A 240 -24.38 11.87 15.16
C TYR A 240 -23.11 11.13 15.65
N THR A 241 -23.28 9.89 16.13
CA THR A 241 -22.16 8.99 16.42
C THR A 241 -21.90 8.06 15.26
N ASP A 242 -20.61 7.79 14.99
CA ASP A 242 -20.18 6.91 13.91
C ASP A 242 -19.03 5.99 14.31
N PRO A 243 -19.33 4.80 14.85
CA PRO A 243 -18.31 3.81 15.20
C PRO A 243 -17.53 3.27 13.98
N LEU A 244 -18.04 3.46 12.76
CA LEU A 244 -17.38 3.10 11.51
C LEU A 244 -16.56 4.24 10.89
N LEU A 245 -16.50 5.43 11.54
CA LEU A 245 -15.70 6.55 11.05
C LEU A 245 -14.30 6.07 10.68
N ASP A 246 -13.87 6.43 9.47
CA ASP A 246 -12.63 5.99 8.88
C ASP A 246 -11.79 7.17 8.39
N VAL A 247 -10.48 6.99 8.33
CA VAL A 247 -9.54 7.99 7.83
C VAL A 247 -8.61 7.37 6.80
N GLY A 248 -8.53 8.00 5.64
CA GLY A 248 -7.54 7.72 4.62
C GLY A 248 -6.70 8.95 4.30
N GLU A 249 -5.53 8.78 3.70
CA GLU A 249 -4.83 9.92 3.11
C GLU A 249 -5.57 10.43 1.87
N VAL A 250 -5.42 11.74 1.57
CA VAL A 250 -6.03 12.34 0.38
C VAL A 250 -5.53 11.71 -0.92
N PHE A 251 -4.26 11.33 -0.98
CA PHE A 251 -3.69 10.60 -2.10
C PHE A 251 -4.34 9.23 -2.26
N GLY A 252 -4.62 8.85 -3.50
CA GLY A 252 -5.09 7.50 -3.81
C GLY A 252 -4.93 7.19 -5.29
N VAL A 253 -4.37 6.01 -5.59
CA VAL A 253 -4.23 5.49 -6.94
C VAL A 253 -4.54 4.00 -6.95
N TRP A 254 -5.37 3.60 -7.91
CA TRP A 254 -5.71 2.19 -8.17
C TRP A 254 -5.37 1.85 -9.63
N VAL A 255 -4.34 1.07 -9.84
CA VAL A 255 -3.95 0.56 -11.16
C VAL A 255 -4.50 -0.84 -11.31
N ILE A 256 -5.30 -1.08 -12.34
CA ILE A 256 -5.94 -2.36 -12.63
C ILE A 256 -5.31 -2.93 -13.89
N GLU A 257 -4.77 -4.16 -13.79
CA GLU A 257 -4.18 -4.85 -14.94
C GLU A 257 -5.26 -5.55 -15.75
N GLY A 258 -5.40 -5.14 -17.00
CA GLY A 258 -6.39 -5.74 -17.93
C GLY A 258 -6.49 -4.97 -19.23
N ASP A 259 -7.38 -5.43 -20.10
CA ASP A 259 -7.65 -4.81 -21.38
C ASP A 259 -8.54 -3.57 -21.27
N GLU A 260 -8.50 -2.69 -22.27
CA GLU A 260 -9.23 -1.41 -22.24
C GLU A 260 -10.76 -1.60 -22.17
N GLU A 261 -11.27 -2.72 -22.66
CA GLU A 261 -12.68 -3.10 -22.61
C GLU A 261 -13.23 -3.19 -21.18
N LEU A 262 -12.40 -3.38 -20.18
CA LEU A 262 -12.81 -3.31 -18.76
C LEU A 262 -13.44 -1.97 -18.41
N ASN A 263 -13.07 -0.88 -19.10
CA ASN A 263 -13.67 0.45 -18.89
C ASN A 263 -15.14 0.54 -19.35
N ASP A 264 -15.66 -0.46 -20.06
CA ASP A 264 -17.08 -0.54 -20.41
C ASP A 264 -17.94 -0.93 -19.20
N VAL A 265 -17.36 -1.72 -18.28
CA VAL A 265 -18.00 -2.16 -17.02
C VAL A 265 -17.58 -1.28 -15.85
N LEU A 266 -16.28 -1.00 -15.72
CA LEU A 266 -15.75 -0.16 -14.63
C LEU A 266 -16.13 1.32 -14.85
N PRO A 267 -16.75 1.98 -13.86
CA PRO A 267 -17.33 3.31 -14.07
C PRO A 267 -16.32 4.47 -14.00
N PHE A 268 -15.07 4.19 -13.64
CA PHE A 268 -14.11 5.21 -13.22
C PHE A 268 -13.68 6.17 -14.35
N LYS A 269 -13.51 5.65 -15.58
CA LYS A 269 -13.19 6.47 -16.75
C LYS A 269 -14.33 7.45 -17.07
N LYS A 270 -15.59 6.97 -17.02
CA LYS A 270 -16.78 7.80 -17.21
C LYS A 270 -16.95 8.86 -16.11
N ALA A 271 -16.53 8.52 -14.89
CA ALA A 271 -16.56 9.43 -13.74
C ALA A 271 -15.43 10.49 -13.76
N GLY A 272 -14.57 10.50 -14.78
CA GLY A 272 -13.44 11.43 -14.87
C GLY A 272 -12.33 11.16 -13.86
N LEU A 273 -12.21 9.91 -13.42
CA LEU A 273 -11.24 9.48 -12.40
C LEU A 273 -9.99 8.79 -13.00
N SER A 274 -9.74 8.95 -14.29
CA SER A 274 -8.65 8.24 -15.01
C SER A 274 -7.23 8.60 -14.54
N ASP A 275 -7.06 9.66 -13.77
CA ASP A 275 -5.80 10.02 -13.12
C ASP A 275 -5.61 9.32 -11.76
N LYS A 276 -6.65 8.68 -11.24
CA LYS A 276 -6.69 8.00 -9.93
C LYS A 276 -6.96 6.50 -10.05
N VAL A 277 -7.91 6.12 -10.88
CA VAL A 277 -8.29 4.70 -11.11
C VAL A 277 -8.24 4.44 -12.62
N PHE A 278 -7.34 3.59 -13.06
CA PHE A 278 -7.15 3.35 -14.48
C PHE A 278 -6.72 1.92 -14.80
N VAL A 279 -7.10 1.48 -16.00
CA VAL A 279 -6.80 0.14 -16.53
C VAL A 279 -5.56 0.22 -17.42
N VAL A 280 -4.66 -0.73 -17.25
CA VAL A 280 -3.43 -0.86 -18.05
C VAL A 280 -3.17 -2.32 -18.40
N PRO A 281 -2.58 -2.61 -19.57
CA PRO A 281 -2.26 -4.00 -19.95
C PRO A 281 -1.13 -4.61 -19.12
N ASP A 282 -0.28 -3.78 -18.49
CA ASP A 282 0.83 -4.19 -17.62
C ASP A 282 1.01 -3.17 -16.49
N MET A 283 0.82 -3.58 -15.25
CA MET A 283 1.00 -2.71 -14.08
C MET A 283 2.44 -2.67 -13.56
N SER A 284 3.34 -3.48 -14.11
CA SER A 284 4.75 -3.57 -13.64
C SER A 284 5.49 -2.24 -13.63
N PRO A 285 5.34 -1.34 -14.63
CA PRO A 285 5.97 -0.02 -14.60
C PRO A 285 5.50 0.85 -13.43
N TYR A 286 4.21 0.80 -13.09
CA TYR A 286 3.61 1.55 -11.99
C TYR A 286 4.06 1.01 -10.62
N LYS A 287 4.22 -0.32 -10.51
CA LYS A 287 4.82 -0.95 -9.35
C LYS A 287 6.27 -0.50 -9.17
N LYS A 288 7.06 -0.51 -10.24
CA LYS A 288 8.43 0.02 -10.23
C LYS A 288 8.45 1.49 -9.80
N ARG A 289 7.58 2.34 -10.37
CA ARG A 289 7.43 3.75 -10.00
C ARG A 289 7.22 3.91 -8.49
N LYS A 290 6.24 3.20 -7.91
CA LYS A 290 5.96 3.23 -6.46
C LYS A 290 7.17 2.80 -5.63
N VAL A 291 7.78 1.67 -5.98
CA VAL A 291 8.91 1.12 -5.23
C VAL A 291 10.14 2.05 -5.30
N ARG A 292 10.45 2.61 -6.48
CA ARG A 292 11.65 3.44 -6.66
C ARG A 292 11.47 4.86 -6.14
N ILE A 293 10.34 5.51 -6.41
CA ILE A 293 10.11 6.90 -6.02
C ILE A 293 9.65 6.98 -4.56
N LEU A 294 8.55 6.31 -4.17
CA LEU A 294 8.04 6.41 -2.80
C LEU A 294 8.92 5.67 -1.79
N ASN A 295 9.06 4.37 -2.00
CA ASN A 295 9.78 3.53 -1.04
C ASN A 295 11.29 3.77 -1.12
N GLY A 296 11.82 4.02 -2.31
CA GLY A 296 13.21 4.34 -2.55
C GLY A 296 13.63 5.67 -1.94
N ALA A 297 12.77 6.70 -2.00
CA ALA A 297 13.03 7.97 -1.32
C ALA A 297 13.19 7.76 0.19
N HIS A 298 12.20 7.13 0.84
CA HIS A 298 12.30 6.80 2.26
C HIS A 298 13.62 6.10 2.60
N THR A 299 13.91 5.00 1.90
CA THR A 299 15.14 4.22 2.15
C THR A 299 16.41 5.03 1.87
N GLY A 300 16.35 5.95 0.91
CA GLY A 300 17.51 6.73 0.47
C GLY A 300 17.90 7.85 1.42
N PHE A 301 16.96 8.49 2.12
CA PHE A 301 17.29 9.65 2.95
C PHE A 301 17.12 9.45 4.46
N VAL A 302 16.20 8.56 4.91
CA VAL A 302 15.78 8.55 6.33
C VAL A 302 16.89 8.18 7.30
N LEU A 303 17.83 7.30 6.93
CA LEU A 303 18.89 6.86 7.84
C LEU A 303 19.88 7.98 8.13
N GLY A 304 20.32 8.70 7.11
CA GLY A 304 21.16 9.89 7.30
C GLY A 304 20.40 11.05 7.97
N ALA A 305 19.12 11.24 7.66
CA ALA A 305 18.28 12.22 8.32
C ALA A 305 18.15 11.93 9.83
N TYR A 306 18.00 10.65 10.19
CA TYR A 306 17.99 10.26 11.59
C TYR A 306 19.32 10.58 12.29
N LEU A 307 20.46 10.27 11.68
CA LEU A 307 21.77 10.62 12.21
C LEU A 307 21.98 12.14 12.27
N ALA A 308 21.34 12.91 11.39
CA ALA A 308 21.36 14.37 11.37
C ALA A 308 20.53 15.02 12.51
N GLY A 309 19.67 14.25 13.19
CA GLY A 309 18.89 14.73 14.32
C GLY A 309 17.38 14.66 14.15
N GLU A 310 16.88 14.41 12.94
CA GLU A 310 15.45 14.32 12.67
C GLU A 310 14.83 13.03 13.23
N ASN A 311 13.52 13.04 13.52
CA ASN A 311 12.82 11.90 14.07
C ASN A 311 11.62 11.46 13.24
N ILE A 312 10.96 12.37 12.52
CA ILE A 312 9.80 12.10 11.69
C ILE A 312 9.99 12.62 10.27
N VAL A 313 9.33 11.98 9.31
CA VAL A 313 9.45 12.31 7.87
C VAL A 313 9.04 13.76 7.59
N ARG A 314 7.97 14.24 8.22
CA ARG A 314 7.48 15.61 8.00
C ARG A 314 8.53 16.68 8.37
N ASP A 315 9.26 16.49 9.46
CA ASP A 315 10.29 17.44 9.86
C ASP A 315 11.45 17.49 8.85
N CYS A 316 11.79 16.32 8.26
CA CYS A 316 12.73 16.25 7.14
C CYS A 316 12.28 17.08 5.92
N MET A 317 10.97 17.21 5.67
CA MET A 317 10.43 18.02 4.56
C MET A 317 10.48 19.52 4.86
N HIS A 318 10.69 19.91 6.10
CA HIS A 318 10.90 21.30 6.52
C HIS A 318 12.39 21.67 6.69
N ASP A 319 13.29 20.70 6.51
CA ASP A 319 14.73 20.92 6.49
C ASP A 319 15.23 21.05 5.04
N ASP A 320 15.75 22.22 4.68
CA ASP A 320 16.15 22.54 3.30
C ASP A 320 17.25 21.59 2.76
N VAL A 321 18.17 21.13 3.62
CA VAL A 321 19.25 20.22 3.22
C VAL A 321 18.73 18.82 2.98
N ILE A 322 17.95 18.28 3.91
CA ILE A 322 17.45 16.89 3.80
C ILE A 322 16.45 16.78 2.65
N LYS A 323 15.52 17.74 2.55
CA LYS A 323 14.57 17.83 1.44
C LYS A 323 15.30 18.04 0.10
N GLY A 324 16.30 18.92 0.07
CA GLY A 324 17.13 19.16 -1.12
C GLY A 324 17.81 17.88 -1.58
N PHE A 325 18.43 17.14 -0.66
CA PHE A 325 19.08 15.85 -0.93
C PHE A 325 18.10 14.82 -1.49
N MET A 326 16.95 14.64 -0.84
CA MET A 326 15.89 13.74 -1.32
C MET A 326 15.43 14.12 -2.74
N ASN A 327 15.16 15.40 -2.97
CA ASN A 327 14.70 15.88 -4.28
C ASN A 327 15.76 15.64 -5.36
N LYS A 328 17.02 15.99 -5.12
CA LYS A 328 18.11 15.76 -6.08
C LYS A 328 18.25 14.27 -6.41
N MET A 329 18.23 13.40 -5.39
CA MET A 329 18.26 11.95 -5.57
C MET A 329 17.09 11.47 -6.45
N LEU A 330 15.86 11.94 -6.18
CA LEU A 330 14.68 11.52 -6.94
C LEU A 330 14.69 12.05 -8.37
N TYR A 331 14.87 13.36 -8.55
CA TYR A 331 14.68 14.02 -9.86
C TYR A 331 15.86 13.81 -10.81
N GLU A 332 17.09 13.71 -10.28
CA GLU A 332 18.29 13.63 -11.12
C GLU A 332 18.85 12.20 -11.24
N GLU A 333 18.58 11.31 -10.26
CA GLU A 333 19.21 9.99 -10.24
C GLU A 333 18.23 8.82 -10.33
N VAL A 334 17.00 8.93 -9.77
CA VAL A 334 16.02 7.84 -9.78
C VAL A 334 15.06 7.94 -10.97
N ILE A 335 14.39 9.06 -11.14
CA ILE A 335 13.37 9.26 -12.18
C ILE A 335 13.93 8.97 -13.59
N PRO A 336 15.14 9.41 -13.97
CA PRO A 336 15.68 9.12 -15.30
C PRO A 336 15.82 7.62 -15.60
N THR A 337 15.90 6.76 -14.59
CA THR A 337 16.07 5.30 -14.74
C THR A 337 14.74 4.53 -14.86
N LEU A 338 13.60 5.22 -14.90
CA LEU A 338 12.29 4.58 -14.89
C LEU A 338 11.62 4.58 -16.27
N PRO A 339 11.01 3.45 -16.71
CA PRO A 339 10.46 3.25 -18.04
C PRO A 339 9.02 3.79 -18.19
N LEU A 340 8.70 4.95 -17.62
CA LEU A 340 7.40 5.61 -17.72
C LEU A 340 7.54 7.01 -18.29
N ASP A 341 6.41 7.59 -18.70
CA ASP A 341 6.35 8.96 -19.13
C ASP A 341 6.89 9.91 -18.05
N LYS A 342 7.74 10.85 -18.46
CA LYS A 342 8.44 11.75 -17.54
C LYS A 342 7.47 12.62 -16.74
N ASP A 343 6.41 13.11 -17.38
CA ASP A 343 5.44 13.97 -16.71
C ASP A 343 4.64 13.18 -15.66
N ASP A 344 4.33 11.91 -15.91
CA ASP A 344 3.71 11.01 -14.95
C ASP A 344 4.62 10.76 -13.73
N LEU A 345 5.91 10.51 -13.98
CA LEU A 345 6.90 10.32 -12.92
C LEU A 345 7.08 11.58 -12.06
N LEU A 346 7.13 12.76 -12.68
CA LEU A 346 7.26 14.05 -11.98
C LEU A 346 6.02 14.36 -11.14
N LYS A 347 4.82 14.11 -11.65
CA LYS A 347 3.56 14.25 -10.90
C LYS A 347 3.53 13.31 -9.69
N PHE A 348 3.96 12.06 -9.89
CA PHE A 348 4.01 11.10 -8.80
C PHE A 348 5.04 11.49 -7.72
N ALA A 349 6.22 11.97 -8.10
CA ALA A 349 7.23 12.44 -7.16
C ALA A 349 6.75 13.68 -6.37
N ALA A 350 6.05 14.61 -7.01
CA ALA A 350 5.43 15.74 -6.33
C ALA A 350 4.38 15.27 -5.31
N ALA A 351 3.51 14.32 -5.68
CA ALA A 351 2.54 13.73 -4.76
C ALA A 351 3.22 12.99 -3.59
N VAL A 352 4.35 12.33 -3.80
CA VAL A 352 5.14 11.70 -2.73
C VAL A 352 5.68 12.75 -1.76
N SER A 353 6.16 13.90 -2.24
CA SER A 353 6.60 15.00 -1.38
C SER A 353 5.45 15.56 -0.51
N ASP A 354 4.25 15.68 -1.07
CA ASP A 354 3.04 16.08 -0.33
C ASP A 354 2.68 15.02 0.74
N ARG A 355 2.75 13.75 0.40
CA ARG A 355 2.50 12.63 1.35
C ARG A 355 3.49 12.65 2.51
N PHE A 356 4.76 12.93 2.25
CA PHE A 356 5.79 13.05 3.29
C PHE A 356 5.57 14.27 4.20
N ASN A 357 4.98 15.33 3.66
CA ASN A 357 4.61 16.53 4.40
C ASN A 357 3.22 16.47 5.05
N ASN A 358 2.63 15.29 5.21
CA ASN A 358 1.28 15.12 5.76
C ASN A 358 1.19 15.62 7.20
N PRO A 359 0.39 16.66 7.50
CA PRO A 359 0.30 17.25 8.83
C PRO A 359 -0.43 16.39 9.87
N PHE A 360 -1.11 15.35 9.42
CA PHE A 360 -1.89 14.45 10.29
C PHE A 360 -1.13 13.17 10.68
N VAL A 361 0.07 12.94 10.11
CA VAL A 361 0.84 11.71 10.33
C VAL A 361 2.23 12.05 10.86
N ASN A 362 2.58 11.51 12.01
CA ASN A 362 3.94 11.51 12.52
C ASN A 362 4.62 10.19 12.16
N HIS A 363 5.13 10.10 10.93
CA HIS A 363 5.79 8.91 10.44
C HIS A 363 7.23 8.89 10.94
N GLU A 364 7.50 8.06 11.93
CA GLU A 364 8.81 7.94 12.58
C GLU A 364 9.86 7.33 11.65
N LEU A 365 11.03 7.95 11.56
CA LEU A 365 12.15 7.47 10.75
C LEU A 365 12.60 6.07 11.20
N MET A 366 12.56 5.80 12.51
CA MET A 366 12.92 4.51 13.06
C MET A 366 11.97 3.37 12.62
N SER A 367 10.68 3.65 12.42
CA SER A 367 9.76 2.65 11.86
C SER A 367 10.07 2.30 10.40
N ILE A 368 10.66 3.25 9.67
CA ILE A 368 11.10 3.05 8.28
C ILE A 368 12.44 2.30 8.23
N SER A 369 13.31 2.49 9.23
CA SER A 369 14.67 1.96 9.26
C SER A 369 14.77 0.43 9.36
N LEU A 370 13.66 -0.25 9.71
CA LEU A 370 13.64 -1.71 9.88
C LEU A 370 14.05 -2.42 8.58
N ASN A 371 14.95 -3.42 8.68
CA ASN A 371 15.41 -4.23 7.56
C ASN A 371 15.95 -3.39 6.37
N SER A 372 16.73 -2.35 6.66
CA SER A 372 17.20 -1.43 5.62
C SER A 372 18.19 -2.07 4.64
N THR A 373 18.88 -3.15 4.99
CA THR A 373 19.74 -3.91 4.08
C THR A 373 18.95 -4.43 2.89
N SER A 374 17.91 -5.21 3.15
CA SER A 374 17.05 -5.78 2.10
C SER A 374 16.25 -4.68 1.36
N LYS A 375 15.84 -3.64 2.07
CA LYS A 375 15.13 -2.50 1.47
C LYS A 375 16.02 -1.72 0.51
N TRP A 376 17.26 -1.41 0.89
CA TRP A 376 18.18 -0.69 0.01
C TRP A 376 18.47 -1.50 -1.26
N LYS A 377 18.73 -2.81 -1.11
CA LYS A 377 18.89 -3.73 -2.24
C LYS A 377 17.69 -3.73 -3.18
N ALA A 378 16.48 -3.84 -2.64
CA ALA A 378 15.27 -3.97 -3.47
C ALA A 378 14.79 -2.63 -4.09
N ARG A 379 15.01 -1.51 -3.41
CA ARG A 379 14.41 -0.22 -3.75
C ARG A 379 15.35 0.75 -4.45
N ASN A 380 16.62 0.83 -3.99
CA ASN A 380 17.59 1.84 -4.44
C ASN A 380 18.64 1.25 -5.39
N MET A 381 19.17 0.06 -5.12
CA MET A 381 20.20 -0.55 -5.95
C MET A 381 19.84 -0.67 -7.43
N PRO A 382 18.61 -1.05 -7.83
CA PRO A 382 18.30 -1.13 -9.25
C PRO A 382 18.37 0.24 -9.96
N SER A 383 17.96 1.35 -9.31
CA SER A 383 18.14 2.70 -9.88
C SER A 383 19.61 3.11 -9.89
N PHE A 384 20.35 2.75 -8.83
CA PHE A 384 21.79 2.98 -8.73
C PHE A 384 22.55 2.33 -9.88
N LEU A 385 22.30 1.06 -10.16
CA LEU A 385 22.97 0.31 -11.22
C LEU A 385 22.56 0.79 -12.62
N GLU A 386 21.29 1.07 -12.85
CA GLU A 386 20.80 1.57 -14.13
C GLU A 386 21.36 2.97 -14.42
N TYR A 387 21.42 3.85 -13.40
CA TYR A 387 22.05 5.17 -13.56
C TYR A 387 23.51 5.05 -14.00
N ILE A 388 24.31 4.16 -13.37
CA ILE A 388 25.70 3.94 -13.75
C ILE A 388 25.81 3.44 -15.18
N LYS A 389 24.97 2.49 -15.56
CA LYS A 389 24.92 1.94 -16.92
C LYS A 389 24.59 3.01 -17.96
N GLU A 390 23.64 3.89 -17.69
CA GLU A 390 23.18 4.93 -18.61
C GLU A 390 24.12 6.15 -18.66
N GLN A 391 24.63 6.56 -17.50
CA GLN A 391 25.41 7.81 -17.37
C GLN A 391 26.92 7.61 -17.35
N GLY A 392 27.40 6.38 -17.17
CA GLY A 392 28.85 6.07 -17.09
C GLY A 392 29.56 6.70 -15.89
N LYS A 393 28.82 7.06 -14.83
CA LYS A 393 29.34 7.67 -13.59
C LYS A 393 28.49 7.28 -12.39
N LEU A 394 29.05 7.42 -11.18
CA LEU A 394 28.33 7.18 -9.93
C LEU A 394 27.24 8.24 -9.69
N PRO A 395 26.01 7.86 -9.25
CA PRO A 395 25.03 8.80 -8.75
C PRO A 395 25.44 9.32 -7.37
N VAL A 396 25.55 10.64 -7.22
CA VAL A 396 26.11 11.28 -6.02
C VAL A 396 25.26 11.00 -4.78
N CYS A 397 23.94 11.23 -4.89
CA CYS A 397 23.03 11.09 -3.76
C CYS A 397 22.78 9.62 -3.40
N LEU A 398 22.65 8.72 -4.37
CA LEU A 398 22.49 7.29 -4.08
C LEU A 398 23.79 6.68 -3.50
N THR A 399 24.96 7.16 -3.90
CA THR A 399 26.25 6.76 -3.28
C THR A 399 26.32 7.23 -1.83
N MET A 400 25.99 8.50 -1.57
CA MET A 400 25.89 9.04 -0.21
C MET A 400 24.84 8.31 0.64
N SER A 401 23.70 7.91 0.02
CA SER A 401 22.66 7.10 0.68
C SER A 401 23.21 5.75 1.14
N LEU A 402 24.04 5.08 0.34
CA LEU A 402 24.70 3.83 0.71
C LEU A 402 25.67 4.04 1.87
N ALA A 403 26.45 5.12 1.84
CA ALA A 403 27.35 5.50 2.94
C ALA A 403 26.55 5.82 4.23
N ALA A 404 25.41 6.51 4.12
CA ALA A 404 24.52 6.80 5.24
C ALA A 404 23.89 5.53 5.83
N TYR A 405 23.55 4.53 4.99
CA TYR A 405 23.12 3.22 5.45
C TYR A 405 24.23 2.55 6.30
N ILE A 406 25.48 2.51 5.80
CA ILE A 406 26.60 1.93 6.53
C ILE A 406 26.83 2.71 7.84
N ALA A 407 26.79 4.04 7.79
CA ALA A 407 26.94 4.88 8.97
C ALA A 407 25.88 4.57 10.04
N PHE A 408 24.60 4.45 9.65
CA PHE A 408 23.51 4.15 10.58
C PHE A 408 23.69 2.79 11.29
N TYR A 409 24.19 1.77 10.58
CA TYR A 409 24.44 0.44 11.15
C TYR A 409 25.74 0.36 11.96
N SER A 410 26.66 1.30 11.78
CA SER A 410 27.99 1.27 12.41
C SER A 410 28.31 2.46 13.31
N ASN A 411 27.33 3.31 13.65
CA ASN A 411 27.59 4.52 14.42
C ASN A 411 27.62 4.20 15.91
N ASP A 412 28.82 4.32 16.52
CA ASP A 412 29.06 4.11 17.96
C ASP A 412 28.30 2.90 18.54
N ILE A 413 28.63 1.71 18.02
CA ILE A 413 27.99 0.45 18.42
C ILE A 413 28.30 0.16 19.89
N GLN A 414 27.28 -0.01 20.71
CA GLN A 414 27.39 -0.30 22.14
C GLN A 414 27.31 -1.79 22.43
N GLU A 415 26.26 -2.45 21.95
CA GLU A 415 25.93 -3.83 22.31
C GLU A 415 25.11 -4.50 21.20
N LEU A 416 25.25 -5.83 21.10
CA LEU A 416 24.35 -6.68 20.30
C LEU A 416 23.44 -7.47 21.23
N THR A 417 22.15 -7.17 21.20
CA THR A 417 21.11 -7.81 22.03
C THR A 417 20.17 -8.67 21.21
N ASP A 418 19.24 -9.36 21.85
CA ASP A 418 18.16 -10.08 21.16
C ASP A 418 17.19 -9.13 20.45
N ALA A 419 17.04 -7.90 20.95
CA ALA A 419 16.18 -6.87 20.35
C ALA A 419 16.80 -6.19 19.11
N GLY A 420 18.13 -6.24 18.96
CA GLY A 420 18.84 -5.62 17.86
C GLY A 420 20.24 -5.14 18.23
N LEU A 421 20.84 -4.36 17.34
CA LEU A 421 22.15 -3.74 17.54
C LEU A 421 21.96 -2.35 18.17
N ILE A 422 22.46 -2.17 19.39
CA ILE A 422 22.37 -0.88 20.10
C ILE A 422 23.50 0.02 19.61
N CYS A 423 23.11 1.13 19.02
CA CYS A 423 24.00 2.18 18.55
C CYS A 423 23.67 3.50 19.24
N ARG A 424 24.57 4.49 19.15
CA ARG A 424 24.35 5.82 19.73
C ARG A 424 24.42 6.88 18.64
N ARG A 425 23.42 7.77 18.62
CA ARG A 425 23.42 8.95 17.72
C ARG A 425 24.56 9.91 18.05
N PRO A 426 24.99 10.74 17.10
CA PRO A 426 25.95 11.83 17.39
C PRO A 426 25.52 12.74 18.57
N ALA A 427 24.22 12.93 18.77
CA ALA A 427 23.65 13.69 19.89
C ALA A 427 23.68 12.95 21.24
N GLY A 428 24.15 11.67 21.27
CA GLY A 428 24.31 10.88 22.49
C GLY A 428 23.13 9.94 22.81
N ASN A 429 22.01 10.03 22.13
CA ASN A 429 20.85 9.15 22.36
C ASN A 429 21.11 7.77 21.76
N GLU A 430 20.78 6.71 22.50
CA GLU A 430 20.80 5.35 21.99
C GLU A 430 19.64 5.07 21.05
N TYR A 431 19.87 4.21 20.08
CA TYR A 431 18.83 3.66 19.18
C TYR A 431 19.13 2.20 18.86
N THR A 432 18.10 1.45 18.51
CA THR A 432 18.21 0.04 18.18
C THR A 432 18.06 -0.15 16.68
N VAL A 433 19.10 -0.67 16.03
CA VAL A 433 19.03 -1.13 14.65
C VAL A 433 18.40 -2.51 14.63
N SER A 434 17.34 -2.67 13.84
CA SER A 434 16.62 -3.94 13.66
C SER A 434 16.73 -4.41 12.22
N ASP A 435 17.32 -5.57 12.02
CA ASP A 435 17.47 -6.25 10.72
C ASP A 435 17.61 -7.76 10.96
N ASP A 436 17.83 -8.53 9.91
CA ASP A 436 18.18 -9.94 10.02
C ASP A 436 19.37 -10.13 10.96
N ARG A 437 19.31 -11.13 11.84
CA ARG A 437 20.31 -11.37 12.88
C ARG A 437 21.74 -11.41 12.34
N TRP A 438 21.97 -12.06 11.21
CA TRP A 438 23.28 -12.18 10.58
C TRP A 438 23.84 -10.82 10.09
N VAL A 439 22.99 -9.86 9.72
CA VAL A 439 23.40 -8.48 9.37
C VAL A 439 23.89 -7.75 10.61
N LEU A 440 23.15 -7.88 11.72
CA LEU A 440 23.52 -7.25 13.00
C LEU A 440 24.83 -7.80 13.55
N GLU A 441 25.01 -9.12 13.47
CA GLU A 441 26.26 -9.80 13.84
C GLU A 441 27.42 -9.32 12.97
N PHE A 442 27.22 -9.22 11.66
CA PHE A 442 28.24 -8.69 10.74
C PHE A 442 28.73 -7.31 11.18
N TYR A 443 27.83 -6.34 11.42
CA TYR A 443 28.22 -5.00 11.85
C TYR A 443 28.86 -4.99 13.25
N TYR A 444 28.39 -5.81 14.15
CA TYR A 444 28.97 -5.94 15.48
C TYR A 444 30.42 -6.49 15.44
N GLU A 445 30.67 -7.48 14.59
CA GLU A 445 32.01 -8.05 14.40
C GLU A 445 33.00 -7.06 13.77
N HIS A 446 32.48 -6.18 12.88
CA HIS A 446 33.29 -5.17 12.19
C HIS A 446 33.26 -3.77 12.86
N ARG A 447 32.83 -3.67 14.12
CA ARG A 447 32.65 -2.36 14.79
C ARG A 447 33.97 -1.59 15.02
N ASP A 448 35.10 -2.29 15.11
CA ASP A 448 36.41 -1.72 15.45
C ASP A 448 37.33 -1.53 14.23
N VAL A 449 36.84 -1.85 13.01
CA VAL A 449 37.66 -1.72 11.79
C VAL A 449 37.61 -0.30 11.22
N SER A 450 38.56 0.01 10.33
CA SER A 450 38.59 1.32 9.63
C SER A 450 37.38 1.49 8.71
N ALA A 451 37.05 2.75 8.34
CA ALA A 451 36.00 3.01 7.39
C ALA A 451 36.20 2.31 6.04
N ALA A 452 37.44 2.32 5.54
CA ALA A 452 37.79 1.66 4.28
C ALA A 452 37.59 0.14 4.34
N GLU A 453 38.00 -0.49 5.43
CA GLU A 453 37.84 -1.92 5.63
C GLU A 453 36.36 -2.30 5.76
N LEU A 454 35.59 -1.56 6.57
CA LEU A 454 34.14 -1.77 6.70
C LEU A 454 33.42 -1.65 5.35
N VAL A 455 33.71 -0.62 4.57
CA VAL A 455 33.14 -0.42 3.24
C VAL A 455 33.50 -1.56 2.30
N HIS A 456 34.75 -2.01 2.31
CA HIS A 456 35.20 -3.16 1.52
C HIS A 456 34.38 -4.42 1.86
N GLU A 457 34.29 -4.76 3.16
CA GLU A 457 33.55 -5.94 3.63
C GLU A 457 32.05 -5.85 3.34
N VAL A 458 31.46 -4.64 3.41
CA VAL A 458 30.05 -4.43 3.03
C VAL A 458 29.85 -4.60 1.52
N LEU A 459 30.69 -3.99 0.68
CA LEU A 459 30.53 -4.01 -0.78
C LEU A 459 30.81 -5.39 -1.40
N THR A 460 31.72 -6.17 -0.84
CA THR A 460 31.98 -7.57 -1.27
C THR A 460 30.91 -8.55 -0.83
N ASN A 461 30.05 -8.18 0.12
CA ASN A 461 29.12 -9.09 0.76
C ASN A 461 27.96 -9.50 -0.17
N LYS A 462 28.14 -10.64 -0.86
CA LYS A 462 27.12 -11.20 -1.77
C LYS A 462 25.83 -11.61 -1.07
N LYS A 463 25.84 -11.87 0.23
CA LYS A 463 24.61 -12.18 0.99
C LYS A 463 23.75 -10.92 1.19
N MET A 464 24.38 -9.73 1.29
CA MET A 464 23.67 -8.46 1.33
C MET A 464 23.09 -8.07 -0.05
N TRP A 465 23.91 -8.16 -1.10
CA TRP A 465 23.65 -7.50 -2.38
C TRP A 465 23.39 -8.45 -3.56
N ASP A 466 23.44 -9.77 -3.37
CA ASP A 466 23.40 -10.83 -4.40
C ASP A 466 24.58 -10.76 -5.42
N GLN A 467 25.49 -9.81 -5.24
CA GLN A 467 26.66 -9.57 -6.08
C GLN A 467 27.77 -8.89 -5.32
N ASP A 468 28.95 -8.86 -5.92
CA ASP A 468 30.10 -8.10 -5.44
C ASP A 468 30.08 -6.70 -6.11
N LEU A 469 29.98 -5.65 -5.30
CA LEU A 469 29.90 -4.28 -5.77
C LEU A 469 31.26 -3.59 -5.94
N THR A 470 32.37 -4.20 -5.49
CA THR A 470 33.71 -3.62 -5.60
C THR A 470 34.20 -3.51 -7.05
N GLY A 471 33.59 -4.31 -7.96
CA GLY A 471 33.85 -4.20 -9.41
C GLY A 471 33.32 -2.92 -10.05
N ILE A 472 32.53 -2.10 -9.36
CA ILE A 472 32.04 -0.81 -9.85
C ILE A 472 33.14 0.24 -9.68
N GLU A 473 33.62 0.81 -10.80
CA GLU A 473 34.73 1.75 -10.79
C GLU A 473 34.47 2.96 -9.87
N GLY A 474 35.41 3.19 -8.95
CA GLY A 474 35.39 4.31 -8.02
C GLY A 474 34.38 4.20 -6.84
N LEU A 475 33.51 3.17 -6.80
CA LEU A 475 32.46 3.05 -5.78
C LEU A 475 33.02 2.91 -4.37
N GLU A 476 33.96 1.97 -4.17
CA GLU A 476 34.56 1.71 -2.85
C GLU A 476 35.21 2.98 -2.28
N LYS A 477 35.95 3.71 -3.12
CA LYS A 477 36.56 4.99 -2.74
C LYS A 477 35.51 6.03 -2.36
N ALA A 478 34.49 6.22 -3.21
CA ALA A 478 33.44 7.22 -2.98
C ALA A 478 32.64 6.95 -1.71
N VAL A 479 32.22 5.70 -1.49
CA VAL A 479 31.48 5.32 -0.27
C VAL A 479 32.35 5.48 0.98
N THR A 480 33.64 5.20 0.90
CA THR A 480 34.57 5.40 2.02
C THR A 480 34.72 6.88 2.36
N GLU A 481 34.94 7.74 1.36
CA GLU A 481 35.03 9.19 1.55
C GLU A 481 33.74 9.77 2.13
N ASP A 482 32.58 9.31 1.65
CA ASP A 482 31.27 9.72 2.15
C ASP A 482 31.03 9.25 3.59
N LEU A 483 31.37 8.01 3.93
CA LEU A 483 31.28 7.49 5.30
C LEU A 483 32.17 8.27 6.28
N GLU A 484 33.42 8.53 5.88
CA GLU A 484 34.32 9.35 6.67
C GLU A 484 33.82 10.79 6.87
N LYS A 485 33.21 11.36 5.83
CA LYS A 485 32.58 12.69 5.89
C LYS A 485 31.40 12.71 6.87
N ILE A 486 30.52 11.70 6.80
CA ILE A 486 29.41 11.56 7.77
C ILE A 486 29.94 11.48 9.21
N ARG A 487 30.98 10.67 9.44
CA ARG A 487 31.57 10.48 10.77
C ARG A 487 32.27 11.74 11.31
N ARG A 488 32.91 12.51 10.45
CA ARG A 488 33.69 13.70 10.80
C ARG A 488 32.82 14.96 10.91
N GLU A 489 31.94 15.19 9.96
CA GLU A 489 31.20 16.45 9.79
C GLU A 489 29.70 16.34 10.14
N GLY A 490 29.22 15.12 10.32
CA GLY A 490 27.82 14.79 10.52
C GLY A 490 27.04 14.58 9.23
N ALA A 491 25.95 13.82 9.31
CA ALA A 491 25.16 13.43 8.15
C ALA A 491 24.52 14.62 7.41
N LYS A 492 24.09 15.66 8.12
CA LYS A 492 23.51 16.87 7.51
C LYS A 492 24.52 17.63 6.64
N ALA A 493 25.76 17.78 7.12
CA ALA A 493 26.82 18.42 6.34
C ALA A 493 27.24 17.56 5.14
N ALA A 494 27.23 16.23 5.30
CA ALA A 494 27.48 15.30 4.20
C ALA A 494 26.40 15.43 3.10
N TYR A 495 25.13 15.48 3.46
CA TYR A 495 24.01 15.71 2.53
C TYR A 495 24.08 17.05 1.83
N ALA A 496 24.43 18.14 2.57
CA ALA A 496 24.63 19.45 1.98
C ALA A 496 25.74 19.46 0.90
N GLY A 497 26.76 18.62 1.08
CA GLY A 497 27.85 18.48 0.11
C GLY A 497 27.43 17.77 -1.20
N CYS A 498 26.27 17.15 -1.24
CA CYS A 498 25.71 16.56 -2.46
C CYS A 498 24.90 17.56 -3.28
N LEU A 499 24.46 18.69 -2.71
CA LEU A 499 23.63 19.70 -3.37
C LEU A 499 24.45 20.61 -4.28
#